data_974f80080669f0d8ac48724a32c39318
#
_entry.id   974f80080669f0d8ac48724a32c39318
#
_cell.length_a   1.000
_cell.length_b   1.000
_cell.length_c   1.000
_cell.angle_alpha   90.00
_cell.angle_beta   90.00
_cell.angle_gamma   90.00
#
_symmetry.space_group_name_H-M   'P 1'
#
loop_
_entity.id
_entity.type
_entity.pdbx_description
1 polymer ?
#
loop_
_entity_poly.entity_id
_entity_poly.type
_entity_poly.pdbx_seq_one_letter_code
_entity_poly.pdbx_strand_id
1 'polypeptide(L)'
;MDISRKTDYALRMLAMLAEDPERLLSVRTAAEEVNVPYSFARSIQHGLVQAGIVESLRGVHGGIRLKVSPDDVTIRQVVEAVQGPMVMNDCTAPDGDCARMGTCCYHPLWAGAQALMRDYLDSVSLGDIVAHRQFPAVDSKFADRDAFPEYATCTCACREE
;
A
#
# COMPACT_ATOMS: atom_id res chain seq x y z
N MET A 1 6.35 -4.15 -10.34
CA MET A 1 5.38 -3.39 -9.54
C MET A 1 5.83 -1.95 -9.44
N ASP A 2 4.96 -1.00 -9.71
CA ASP A 2 5.24 0.44 -9.61
C ASP A 2 4.25 1.08 -8.65
N ILE A 3 4.72 2.01 -7.82
CA ILE A 3 3.83 2.89 -7.06
C ILE A 3 3.33 3.97 -8.02
N SER A 4 2.02 3.98 -8.26
CA SER A 4 1.41 4.89 -9.22
C SER A 4 1.37 6.33 -8.71
N ARG A 5 1.37 7.30 -9.63
CA ARG A 5 1.12 8.71 -9.26
C ARG A 5 -0.18 8.90 -8.48
N LYS A 6 -1.20 8.07 -8.76
CA LYS A 6 -2.47 8.09 -8.05
C LYS A 6 -2.28 7.73 -6.58
N THR A 7 -1.42 6.76 -6.28
CA THR A 7 -1.08 6.36 -4.90
C THR A 7 -0.31 7.47 -4.18
N ASP A 8 0.69 8.09 -4.83
CA ASP A 8 1.40 9.25 -4.27
C ASP A 8 0.42 10.39 -3.92
N TYR A 9 -0.51 10.70 -4.81
CA TYR A 9 -1.55 11.68 -4.56
C TYR A 9 -2.49 11.30 -3.39
N ALA A 10 -2.83 10.01 -3.28
CA ALA A 10 -3.65 9.53 -2.17
C ALA A 10 -2.94 9.69 -0.82
N LEU A 11 -1.66 9.36 -0.75
CA LEU A 11 -0.84 9.53 0.46
C LEU A 11 -0.76 11.00 0.87
N ARG A 12 -0.57 11.93 -0.07
CA ARG A 12 -0.57 13.37 0.22
C ARG A 12 -1.92 13.86 0.75
N MET A 13 -3.02 13.44 0.12
CA MET A 13 -4.37 13.79 0.57
C MET A 13 -4.63 13.24 1.98
N LEU A 14 -4.24 12.00 2.25
CA LEU A 14 -4.42 11.38 3.56
C LEU A 14 -3.55 12.01 4.64
N ALA A 15 -2.29 12.35 4.35
CA ALA A 15 -1.42 13.06 5.28
C ALA A 15 -2.04 14.38 5.73
N MET A 16 -2.55 15.17 4.78
CA MET A 16 -3.25 16.43 5.06
C MET A 16 -4.52 16.22 5.89
N LEU A 17 -5.34 15.19 5.59
CA LEU A 17 -6.53 14.87 6.39
C LEU A 17 -6.16 14.36 7.80
N ALA A 18 -5.00 13.74 7.95
CA ALA A 18 -4.55 13.20 9.24
C ALA A 18 -3.96 14.28 10.18
N GLU A 19 -3.57 15.45 9.67
CA GLU A 19 -3.16 16.60 10.49
C GLU A 19 -4.33 17.13 11.35
N ASP A 20 -5.56 17.05 10.83
CA ASP A 20 -6.78 17.38 11.56
C ASP A 20 -7.90 16.37 11.17
N PRO A 21 -7.97 15.21 11.85
CA PRO A 21 -8.89 14.13 11.50
C PRO A 21 -10.38 14.52 11.56
N GLU A 22 -10.73 15.50 12.37
CA GLU A 22 -12.11 15.99 12.50
C GLU A 22 -12.50 17.01 11.42
N ARG A 23 -11.52 17.55 10.71
CA ARG A 23 -11.74 18.53 9.66
C ARG A 23 -12.44 17.91 8.46
N LEU A 24 -13.62 18.43 8.14
CA LEU A 24 -14.38 18.05 6.97
C LEU A 24 -14.02 18.96 5.78
N LEU A 25 -13.47 18.40 4.72
CA LEU A 25 -13.04 19.15 3.53
C LEU A 25 -13.77 18.68 2.28
N SER A 26 -14.16 19.64 1.41
CA SER A 26 -14.61 19.25 0.09
C SER A 26 -13.46 18.56 -0.67
N VAL A 27 -13.77 17.58 -1.53
CA VAL A 27 -12.75 16.90 -2.36
C VAL A 27 -11.97 17.89 -3.22
N ARG A 28 -12.63 18.96 -3.67
CA ARG A 28 -12.00 20.03 -4.44
C ARG A 28 -10.97 20.78 -3.60
N THR A 29 -11.36 21.21 -2.42
CA THR A 29 -10.47 21.92 -1.48
C THR A 29 -9.28 21.03 -1.09
N ALA A 30 -9.55 19.77 -0.74
CA ALA A 30 -8.50 18.79 -0.41
C ALA A 30 -7.51 18.60 -1.56
N ALA A 31 -7.99 18.54 -2.80
CA ALA A 31 -7.14 18.41 -3.98
C ALA A 31 -6.28 19.67 -4.23
N GLU A 32 -6.87 20.85 -4.04
CA GLU A 32 -6.19 22.14 -4.24
C GLU A 32 -5.08 22.34 -3.20
N GLU A 33 -5.34 22.04 -1.91
CA GLU A 33 -4.37 22.18 -0.82
C GLU A 33 -3.09 21.34 -1.04
N VAL A 34 -3.21 20.15 -1.62
CA VAL A 34 -2.06 19.26 -1.86
C VAL A 34 -1.61 19.20 -3.33
N ASN A 35 -2.12 20.11 -4.14
CA ASN A 35 -1.81 20.23 -5.58
C ASN A 35 -2.00 18.93 -6.38
N VAL A 36 -3.17 18.29 -6.18
CA VAL A 36 -3.61 17.08 -6.88
C VAL A 36 -4.69 17.42 -7.90
N PRO A 37 -4.61 16.96 -9.16
CA PRO A 37 -5.68 17.17 -10.13
C PRO A 37 -7.03 16.61 -9.62
N TYR A 38 -8.09 17.39 -9.74
CA TYR A 38 -9.42 17.05 -9.19
C TYR A 38 -9.96 15.70 -9.70
N SER A 39 -9.68 15.35 -10.96
CA SER A 39 -10.08 14.05 -11.52
C SER A 39 -9.47 12.87 -10.78
N PHE A 40 -8.19 12.99 -10.37
CA PHE A 40 -7.52 12.00 -9.52
C PHE A 40 -8.11 11.99 -8.12
N ALA A 41 -8.31 13.16 -7.50
CA ALA A 41 -8.87 13.26 -6.15
C ALA A 41 -10.23 12.57 -6.03
N ARG A 42 -11.11 12.70 -7.05
CA ARG A 42 -12.40 12.00 -7.12
C ARG A 42 -12.24 10.48 -7.16
N SER A 43 -11.31 9.98 -7.99
CA SER A 43 -11.05 8.55 -8.10
C SER A 43 -10.41 7.98 -6.83
N ILE A 44 -9.51 8.75 -6.20
CA ILE A 44 -8.87 8.41 -4.92
C ILE A 44 -9.92 8.34 -3.82
N GLN A 45 -10.76 9.37 -3.68
CA GLN A 45 -11.86 9.38 -2.71
C GLN A 45 -12.68 8.11 -2.78
N HIS A 46 -13.07 7.68 -3.99
CA HIS A 46 -13.88 6.49 -4.18
C HIS A 46 -13.19 5.23 -3.61
N GLY A 47 -11.92 4.99 -3.94
CA GLY A 47 -11.15 3.85 -3.42
C GLY A 47 -10.99 3.89 -1.90
N LEU A 48 -10.66 5.05 -1.34
CA LEU A 48 -10.46 5.21 0.10
C LEU A 48 -11.77 5.05 0.90
N VAL A 49 -12.90 5.50 0.35
CA VAL A 49 -14.23 5.30 0.97
C VAL A 49 -14.62 3.82 0.93
N GLN A 50 -14.39 3.11 -0.18
CA GLN A 50 -14.64 1.67 -0.28
C GLN A 50 -13.78 0.86 0.70
N ALA A 51 -12.53 1.27 0.90
CA ALA A 51 -11.63 0.65 1.88
C ALA A 51 -11.96 1.03 3.34
N GLY A 52 -12.90 1.96 3.57
CA GLY A 52 -13.29 2.39 4.91
C GLY A 52 -12.28 3.30 5.61
N ILE A 53 -11.26 3.79 4.91
CA ILE A 53 -10.23 4.70 5.43
C ILE A 53 -10.78 6.12 5.58
N VAL A 54 -11.58 6.56 4.60
CA VAL A 54 -12.19 7.88 4.53
C VAL A 54 -13.71 7.73 4.53
N GLU A 55 -14.41 8.64 5.16
CA GLU A 55 -15.85 8.80 4.96
C GLU A 55 -16.18 10.04 4.13
N SER A 56 -17.30 9.98 3.43
CA SER A 56 -17.81 11.08 2.62
C SER A 56 -19.21 11.47 3.07
N LEU A 57 -19.37 12.69 3.52
CA LEU A 57 -20.64 13.26 3.95
C LEU A 57 -21.24 14.11 2.82
N ARG A 58 -22.55 13.90 2.54
CA ARG A 58 -23.28 14.65 1.52
C ARG A 58 -23.87 15.94 2.09
N GLY A 59 -24.10 16.91 1.23
CA GLY A 59 -24.79 18.18 1.57
C GLY A 59 -23.94 19.42 1.35
N VAL A 60 -24.51 20.59 1.65
CA VAL A 60 -23.87 21.90 1.49
C VAL A 60 -22.59 22.03 2.34
N HIS A 61 -22.60 21.39 3.51
CA HIS A 61 -21.45 21.30 4.42
C HIS A 61 -20.80 19.91 4.34
N GLY A 62 -20.98 19.18 3.25
CA GLY A 62 -20.41 17.86 3.04
C GLY A 62 -18.94 17.93 2.65
N GLY A 63 -18.28 16.76 2.69
CA GLY A 63 -16.88 16.64 2.36
C GLY A 63 -16.34 15.25 2.66
N ILE A 64 -15.05 15.17 2.79
CA ILE A 64 -14.31 13.97 3.20
C ILE A 64 -13.54 14.25 4.49
N ARG A 65 -13.43 13.23 5.32
CA ARG A 65 -12.53 13.19 6.48
C ARG A 65 -12.06 11.76 6.74
N LEU A 66 -11.08 11.57 7.60
CA LEU A 66 -10.69 10.24 8.04
C LEU A 66 -11.85 9.60 8.82
N LYS A 67 -12.06 8.30 8.59
CA LYS A 67 -13.06 7.49 9.29
C LYS A 67 -12.47 6.71 10.46
N VAL A 68 -11.17 6.46 10.42
CA VAL A 68 -10.41 5.68 11.39
C VAL A 68 -9.19 6.48 11.86
N SER A 69 -8.59 6.08 12.98
CA SER A 69 -7.36 6.73 13.44
C SER A 69 -6.24 6.60 12.40
N PRO A 70 -5.43 7.64 12.18
CA PRO A 70 -4.24 7.56 11.34
C PRO A 70 -3.27 6.44 11.76
N ASP A 71 -3.19 6.12 13.05
CA ASP A 71 -2.33 5.05 13.56
C ASP A 71 -2.83 3.64 13.17
N ASP A 72 -4.12 3.50 12.84
CA ASP A 72 -4.74 2.22 12.45
C ASP A 72 -4.71 1.98 10.93
N VAL A 73 -4.19 2.92 10.14
CA VAL A 73 -4.12 2.83 8.68
C VAL A 73 -2.68 2.55 8.25
N THR A 74 -2.41 1.37 7.70
CA THR A 74 -1.08 1.05 7.17
C THR A 74 -0.89 1.60 5.75
N ILE A 75 0.37 1.86 5.38
CA ILE A 75 0.69 2.32 4.03
C ILE A 75 0.30 1.26 2.99
N ARG A 76 0.41 -0.04 3.30
CA ARG A 76 -0.08 -1.10 2.41
C ARG A 76 -1.57 -0.97 2.13
N GLN A 77 -2.40 -0.76 3.15
CA GLN A 77 -3.84 -0.58 2.97
C GLN A 77 -4.17 0.58 2.02
N VAL A 78 -3.44 1.71 2.13
CA VAL A 78 -3.63 2.84 1.22
C VAL A 78 -3.24 2.47 -0.22
N VAL A 79 -2.10 1.82 -0.41
CA VAL A 79 -1.66 1.36 -1.73
C VAL A 79 -2.70 0.45 -2.37
N GLU A 80 -3.14 -0.58 -1.66
CA GLU A 80 -4.11 -1.57 -2.17
C GLU A 80 -5.50 -0.96 -2.40
N ALA A 81 -5.93 0.01 -1.60
CA ALA A 81 -7.20 0.72 -1.80
C ALA A 81 -7.23 1.55 -3.10
N VAL A 82 -6.09 2.04 -3.55
CA VAL A 82 -6.00 2.99 -4.67
C VAL A 82 -5.63 2.34 -5.99
N GLN A 83 -4.73 1.36 -5.96
CA GLN A 83 -4.20 0.71 -7.17
C GLN A 83 -4.47 -0.80 -7.26
N GLY A 84 -5.07 -1.37 -6.22
CA GLY A 84 -5.32 -2.81 -6.14
C GLY A 84 -4.16 -3.57 -5.49
N PRO A 85 -4.24 -4.91 -5.46
CA PRO A 85 -3.28 -5.77 -4.77
C PRO A 85 -1.84 -5.50 -5.18
N MET A 86 -0.94 -5.51 -4.20
CA MET A 86 0.49 -5.42 -4.45
C MET A 86 1.00 -6.76 -4.98
N VAL A 87 1.33 -6.79 -6.25
CA VAL A 87 1.78 -7.99 -6.97
C VAL A 87 3.16 -7.74 -7.58
N MET A 88 4.11 -8.60 -7.27
CA MET A 88 5.46 -8.52 -7.82
C MET A 88 5.52 -9.11 -9.21
N ASN A 89 4.84 -10.23 -9.43
CA ASN A 89 4.78 -10.95 -10.69
C ASN A 89 3.45 -11.73 -10.78
N ASP A 90 3.01 -12.13 -11.96
CA ASP A 90 1.74 -12.85 -12.17
C ASP A 90 1.63 -14.11 -11.29
N CYS A 91 2.72 -14.84 -11.10
CA CYS A 91 2.73 -16.03 -10.24
C CYS A 91 2.58 -15.73 -8.73
N THR A 92 2.62 -14.48 -8.32
CA THR A 92 2.40 -14.05 -6.92
C THR A 92 1.09 -13.29 -6.75
N ALA A 93 0.30 -13.16 -7.83
CA ALA A 93 -1.03 -12.60 -7.77
C ALA A 93 -2.01 -13.55 -7.06
N PRO A 94 -3.05 -13.04 -6.36
CA PRO A 94 -4.08 -13.88 -5.74
C PRO A 94 -4.76 -14.84 -6.72
N ASP A 95 -4.99 -14.38 -7.95
CA ASP A 95 -5.60 -15.15 -9.05
C ASP A 95 -4.56 -15.53 -10.12
N GLY A 96 -3.28 -15.59 -9.73
CA GLY A 96 -2.19 -15.83 -10.66
C GLY A 96 -2.23 -17.23 -11.24
N ASP A 97 -2.29 -17.31 -12.57
CA ASP A 97 -2.27 -18.56 -13.33
C ASP A 97 -0.94 -18.71 -14.08
N CYS A 98 0.08 -19.17 -13.37
CA CYS A 98 1.37 -19.45 -13.96
C CYS A 98 1.56 -20.96 -14.12
N ALA A 99 1.56 -21.45 -15.36
CA ALA A 99 1.74 -22.87 -15.67
C ALA A 99 3.05 -23.49 -15.12
N ARG A 100 4.04 -22.66 -14.80
CA ARG A 100 5.34 -23.07 -14.24
C ARG A 100 5.44 -22.93 -12.71
N MET A 101 4.40 -22.49 -12.00
CA MET A 101 4.47 -22.15 -10.57
C MET A 101 5.05 -23.31 -9.74
N GLY A 102 4.61 -24.55 -9.99
CA GLY A 102 5.06 -25.75 -9.23
C GLY A 102 6.49 -26.19 -9.49
N THR A 103 7.14 -25.75 -10.57
CA THR A 103 8.49 -26.17 -10.98
C THR A 103 9.47 -25.00 -11.13
N CYS A 104 9.00 -23.77 -10.97
CA CYS A 104 9.80 -22.57 -11.20
C CYS A 104 10.66 -22.23 -10.00
N CYS A 105 11.98 -22.22 -10.17
CA CYS A 105 12.93 -21.84 -9.12
C CYS A 105 12.86 -20.35 -8.73
N TYR A 106 12.28 -19.50 -9.58
CA TYR A 106 12.13 -18.08 -9.29
C TYR A 106 10.83 -17.74 -8.51
N HIS A 107 9.84 -18.65 -8.49
CA HIS A 107 8.59 -18.39 -7.78
C HIS A 107 8.80 -18.09 -6.28
N PRO A 108 9.58 -18.88 -5.52
CA PRO A 108 9.87 -18.58 -4.12
C PRO A 108 10.56 -17.23 -3.91
N LEU A 109 11.47 -16.85 -4.85
CA LEU A 109 12.15 -15.55 -4.81
C LEU A 109 11.15 -14.38 -4.90
N TRP A 110 10.24 -14.44 -5.88
CA TRP A 110 9.23 -13.39 -6.06
C TRP A 110 8.22 -13.35 -4.94
N ALA A 111 7.79 -14.51 -4.45
CA ALA A 111 6.89 -14.62 -3.31
C ALA A 111 7.52 -14.01 -2.05
N GLY A 112 8.80 -14.31 -1.78
CA GLY A 112 9.53 -13.75 -0.66
C GLY A 112 9.71 -12.23 -0.76
N ALA A 113 10.11 -11.73 -1.92
CA ALA A 113 10.25 -10.29 -2.13
C ALA A 113 8.92 -9.55 -1.95
N GLN A 114 7.81 -10.12 -2.43
CA GLN A 114 6.47 -9.56 -2.22
C GLN A 114 6.07 -9.57 -0.75
N ALA A 115 6.32 -10.65 -0.02
CA ALA A 115 6.03 -10.75 1.41
C ALA A 115 6.79 -9.68 2.20
N LEU A 116 8.10 -9.55 1.98
CA LEU A 116 8.93 -8.53 2.63
C LEU A 116 8.40 -7.10 2.40
N MET A 117 8.00 -6.80 1.17
CA MET A 117 7.48 -5.48 0.85
C MET A 117 6.14 -5.22 1.52
N ARG A 118 5.24 -6.22 1.53
CA ARG A 118 3.95 -6.13 2.22
C ARG A 118 4.15 -5.93 3.72
N ASP A 119 5.00 -6.73 4.36
CA ASP A 119 5.30 -6.64 5.78
C ASP A 119 5.90 -5.27 6.15
N TYR A 120 6.82 -4.77 5.32
CA TYR A 120 7.40 -3.45 5.54
C TYR A 120 6.34 -2.34 5.48
N LEU A 121 5.48 -2.32 4.46
CA LEU A 121 4.43 -1.32 4.32
C LEU A 121 3.30 -1.50 5.35
N ASP A 122 3.11 -2.69 5.91
CA ASP A 122 2.22 -2.93 7.05
C ASP A 122 2.82 -2.42 8.37
N SER A 123 4.14 -2.38 8.48
CA SER A 123 4.81 -1.88 9.69
C SER A 123 4.85 -0.35 9.80
N VAL A 124 4.37 0.37 8.80
CA VAL A 124 4.33 1.84 8.76
C VAL A 124 2.88 2.30 8.68
N SER A 125 2.44 3.08 9.66
CA SER A 125 1.11 3.70 9.67
C SER A 125 1.10 5.10 9.03
N LEU A 126 -0.09 5.59 8.70
CA LEU A 126 -0.28 6.97 8.30
C LEU A 126 0.10 7.94 9.42
N GLY A 127 -0.18 7.56 10.68
CA GLY A 127 0.21 8.33 11.86
C GLY A 127 1.74 8.49 11.99
N ASP A 128 2.53 7.45 11.64
CA ASP A 128 3.99 7.55 11.60
C ASP A 128 4.47 8.58 10.59
N ILE A 129 3.83 8.65 9.42
CA ILE A 129 4.14 9.64 8.37
C ILE A 129 3.89 11.06 8.89
N VAL A 130 2.70 11.31 9.44
CA VAL A 130 2.28 12.65 9.93
C VAL A 130 3.12 13.08 11.12
N ALA A 131 3.44 12.17 12.02
CA ALA A 131 4.30 12.44 13.18
C ALA A 131 5.80 12.55 12.83
N HIS A 132 6.19 12.42 11.53
CA HIS A 132 7.58 12.41 11.07
C HIS A 132 8.46 11.41 11.83
N ARG A 133 7.89 10.25 12.22
CA ARG A 133 8.63 9.20 12.91
C ARG A 133 9.68 8.58 11.99
N GLN A 134 10.74 8.03 12.57
CA GLN A 134 11.70 7.26 11.80
C GLN A 134 11.08 5.93 11.37
N PHE A 135 11.25 5.59 10.10
CA PHE A 135 10.78 4.31 9.58
C PHE A 135 11.68 3.16 10.01
N PRO A 136 11.14 1.93 10.13
CA PRO A 136 11.95 0.76 10.43
C PRO A 136 13.10 0.60 9.43
N ALA A 137 14.31 0.36 9.94
CA ALA A 137 15.46 0.08 9.07
C ALA A 137 15.25 -1.29 8.39
N VAL A 138 15.40 -1.32 7.08
CA VAL A 138 15.29 -2.55 6.29
C VAL A 138 16.42 -3.53 6.63
N ASP A 139 17.61 -3.01 6.94
CA ASP A 139 18.81 -3.80 7.20
C ASP A 139 18.67 -4.77 8.39
N SER A 140 17.87 -4.42 9.39
CA SER A 140 17.69 -5.29 10.57
C SER A 140 16.89 -6.58 10.27
N LYS A 141 16.01 -6.55 9.27
CA LYS A 141 15.23 -7.73 8.83
C LYS A 141 16.00 -8.62 7.86
N PHE A 142 16.95 -8.06 7.09
CA PHE A 142 17.78 -8.82 6.16
C PHE A 142 19.06 -9.39 6.77
N ALA A 143 19.48 -8.90 7.94
CA ALA A 143 20.66 -9.42 8.65
C ALA A 143 20.42 -10.83 9.21
N ASP A 144 19.18 -11.20 9.45
CA ASP A 144 18.80 -12.52 9.95
C ASP A 144 18.44 -13.44 8.79
N ARG A 145 19.42 -14.20 8.29
CA ARG A 145 19.21 -15.22 7.26
C ARG A 145 18.27 -16.36 7.70
N ASP A 146 18.11 -16.54 9.02
CA ASP A 146 17.25 -17.57 9.60
C ASP A 146 15.79 -17.13 9.65
N ALA A 147 15.50 -15.83 9.43
CA ALA A 147 14.14 -15.33 9.31
C ALA A 147 13.39 -15.84 8.05
N PHE A 148 14.11 -16.46 7.09
CA PHE A 148 13.53 -17.01 5.87
C PHE A 148 13.98 -18.48 5.62
N PRO A 149 13.71 -19.40 6.55
CA PRO A 149 14.16 -20.80 6.45
C PRO A 149 13.59 -21.55 5.24
N GLU A 150 12.46 -21.12 4.71
CA GLU A 150 11.78 -21.79 3.60
C GLU A 150 12.44 -21.54 2.23
N TYR A 151 13.37 -20.61 2.12
CA TYR A 151 14.05 -20.27 0.88
C TYR A 151 15.40 -20.98 0.69
N ALA A 152 15.82 -21.82 1.64
CA ALA A 152 17.16 -22.40 1.65
C ALA A 152 17.40 -23.54 0.65
N THR A 153 16.36 -24.09 0.03
CA THR A 153 16.53 -25.22 -0.89
C THR A 153 15.72 -25.05 -2.18
N CYS A 154 16.29 -24.37 -3.15
CA CYS A 154 15.81 -24.48 -4.52
C CYS A 154 16.23 -25.85 -5.09
N THR A 155 15.33 -26.81 -5.11
CA THR A 155 15.48 -28.05 -5.91
C THR A 155 15.02 -27.78 -7.34
N CYS A 156 15.77 -26.94 -8.04
CA CYS A 156 15.47 -26.60 -9.42
C CYS A 156 15.81 -27.77 -10.35
N ALA A 157 14.81 -28.29 -11.05
CA ALA A 157 14.97 -29.27 -12.15
C ALA A 157 15.69 -28.67 -13.38
N CYS A 158 16.14 -27.41 -13.33
CA CYS A 158 16.85 -26.73 -14.42
C CYS A 158 18.33 -27.14 -14.56
N ARG A 159 18.82 -28.12 -13.80
CA ARG A 159 20.23 -28.57 -13.85
C ARG A 159 20.48 -29.80 -14.75
N GLU A 160 19.42 -30.31 -15.39
CA GLU A 160 19.55 -31.49 -16.27
C GLU A 160 19.18 -31.13 -17.72
N GLU A 161 19.95 -30.21 -18.33
CA GLU A 161 20.11 -30.12 -19.80
C GLU A 161 21.52 -29.62 -20.12
#